data_bbc8d7b72f58e29127c92f2d8d5ff0fc
#
_entry.id   bbc8d7b72f58e29127c92f2d8d5ff0fc
#
_cell.length_a   1.000
_cell.length_b   1.000
_cell.length_c   1.000
_cell.angle_alpha   90.00
_cell.angle_beta   90.00
_cell.angle_gamma   90.00
#
_symmetry.space_group_name_H-M   'P 1'
#
loop_
_entity.id
_entity.type
_entity.pdbx_description
1 polymer ?
#
loop_
_entity_poly.entity_id
_entity_poly.type
_entity_poly.pdbx_seq_one_letter_code
_entity_poly.pdbx_strand_id
1 'polypeptide(L)'
;MKQRILLGRGALLALAVLFIGMAVLSTWLLRGWRLDLTDNKLYTIAPGTQRIIAELKEPVNLYYYWSGKTAGEYPALRTYGTRVREFLQELAARSKGKLRLSIIDPEPFSEDEDRAAERGIHGVPIGANGETFYFGLAGTNSTDGHEAIAF
;
A
#
# COMPACT_ATOMS: atom_id res chain seq x y z
N MET A 1 -7.27 -55.13 22.11
CA MET A 1 -7.93 -54.08 21.33
C MET A 1 -7.72 -52.66 21.88
N LYS A 2 -7.69 -52.42 23.20
CA LYS A 2 -7.53 -51.09 23.80
C LYS A 2 -6.17 -50.39 23.49
N GLN A 3 -5.07 -51.12 23.39
CA GLN A 3 -3.74 -50.55 23.12
C GLN A 3 -3.61 -49.96 21.68
N ARG A 4 -4.26 -50.53 20.67
CA ARG A 4 -4.25 -50.01 19.30
C ARG A 4 -5.00 -48.68 19.17
N ILE A 5 -6.04 -48.46 19.98
CA ILE A 5 -6.83 -47.23 19.99
C ILE A 5 -6.05 -46.10 20.69
N LEU A 6 -5.30 -46.40 21.73
CA LEU A 6 -4.44 -45.45 22.45
C LEU A 6 -3.26 -45.00 21.58
N LEU A 7 -2.63 -45.93 20.84
CA LEU A 7 -1.57 -45.61 19.86
C LEU A 7 -2.09 -44.73 18.72
N GLY A 8 -3.30 -44.98 18.22
CA GLY A 8 -3.91 -44.15 17.19
C GLY A 8 -4.23 -42.73 17.67
N ARG A 9 -4.73 -42.57 18.88
CA ARG A 9 -5.03 -41.26 19.47
C ARG A 9 -3.75 -40.47 19.80
N GLY A 10 -2.73 -41.13 20.31
CA GLY A 10 -1.42 -40.51 20.56
C GLY A 10 -0.74 -40.06 19.26
N ALA A 11 -0.81 -40.90 18.23
CA ALA A 11 -0.27 -40.55 16.91
C ALA A 11 -0.99 -39.36 16.29
N LEU A 12 -2.33 -39.27 16.40
CA LEU A 12 -3.11 -38.13 15.93
C LEU A 12 -2.76 -36.85 16.69
N LEU A 13 -2.58 -36.90 17.99
CA LEU A 13 -2.16 -35.76 18.79
C LEU A 13 -0.75 -35.31 18.41
N ALA A 14 0.18 -36.23 18.22
CA ALA A 14 1.54 -35.93 17.80
C ALA A 14 1.56 -35.30 16.42
N LEU A 15 0.74 -35.79 15.48
CA LEU A 15 0.59 -35.24 14.15
C LEU A 15 0.00 -33.80 14.17
N ALA A 16 -1.01 -33.58 15.03
CA ALA A 16 -1.60 -32.25 15.20
C ALA A 16 -0.61 -31.24 15.78
N VAL A 17 0.17 -31.62 16.78
CA VAL A 17 1.21 -30.79 17.37
C VAL A 17 2.31 -30.48 16.33
N LEU A 18 2.73 -31.48 15.56
CA LEU A 18 3.71 -31.31 14.49
C LEU A 18 3.19 -30.34 13.41
N PHE A 19 1.93 -30.49 13.01
CA PHE A 19 1.30 -29.61 12.02
C PHE A 19 1.21 -28.16 12.51
N ILE A 20 0.77 -27.95 13.74
CA ILE A 20 0.71 -26.61 14.35
C ILE A 20 2.12 -26.02 14.46
N GLY A 21 3.09 -26.79 14.91
CA GLY A 21 4.49 -26.36 14.98
C GLY A 21 5.06 -25.94 13.62
N MET A 22 4.77 -26.74 12.60
CA MET A 22 5.21 -26.44 11.22
C MET A 22 4.50 -25.22 10.66
N ALA A 23 3.21 -25.02 10.95
CA ALA A 23 2.45 -23.83 10.55
C ALA A 23 3.00 -22.56 11.21
N VAL A 24 3.28 -22.59 12.51
CA VAL A 24 3.88 -21.46 13.24
C VAL A 24 5.28 -21.16 12.71
N LEU A 25 6.11 -22.19 12.53
CA LEU A 25 7.46 -22.05 12.00
C LEU A 25 7.44 -21.48 10.58
N SER A 26 6.55 -21.96 9.71
CA SER A 26 6.35 -21.46 8.36
C SER A 26 5.94 -19.99 8.37
N THR A 27 5.00 -19.60 9.24
CA THR A 27 4.56 -18.21 9.37
C THR A 27 5.70 -17.31 9.84
N TRP A 28 6.54 -17.80 10.73
CA TRP A 28 7.68 -17.05 11.25
C TRP A 28 8.82 -16.93 10.24
N LEU A 29 9.14 -18.01 9.53
CA LEU A 29 10.21 -18.07 8.53
C LEU A 29 9.87 -17.29 7.26
N LEU A 30 8.58 -17.32 6.85
CA LEU A 30 8.08 -16.62 5.66
C LEU A 30 7.65 -15.18 5.95
N ARG A 31 7.80 -14.72 7.18
CA ARG A 31 7.48 -13.36 7.59
C ARG A 31 8.43 -12.39 6.89
N GLY A 32 7.94 -11.75 5.84
CA GLY A 32 8.73 -10.81 5.02
C GLY A 32 9.15 -11.35 3.64
N TRP A 33 8.93 -12.62 3.34
CA TRP A 33 9.07 -13.15 1.99
C TRP A 33 7.78 -12.87 1.20
N ARG A 34 7.78 -11.78 0.48
CA ARG A 34 6.77 -11.49 -0.55
C ARG A 34 7.36 -11.87 -1.89
N LEU A 35 6.96 -13.03 -2.41
CA LEU A 35 7.25 -13.42 -3.79
C LEU A 35 6.26 -12.67 -4.70
N ASP A 36 6.80 -11.70 -5.45
CA ASP A 36 6.03 -11.05 -6.50
C ASP A 36 5.92 -11.99 -7.69
N LEU A 37 4.78 -12.68 -7.76
CA LEU A 37 4.44 -13.62 -8.83
C LEU A 37 3.74 -12.94 -10.02
N THR A 38 3.69 -11.61 -10.04
CA THR A 38 3.12 -10.89 -11.16
C THR A 38 4.05 -10.93 -12.36
N ASP A 39 3.48 -11.09 -13.55
CA ASP A 39 4.21 -11.25 -14.82
C ASP A 39 5.20 -10.10 -15.10
N ASN A 40 4.92 -8.90 -14.57
CA ASN A 40 5.74 -7.69 -14.73
C ASN A 40 6.41 -7.22 -13.44
N LYS A 41 6.46 -8.02 -12.37
CA LYS A 41 7.01 -7.63 -11.06
C LYS A 41 6.49 -6.26 -10.59
N LEU A 42 5.19 -6.06 -10.72
CA LEU A 42 4.50 -4.77 -10.49
C LEU A 42 4.70 -4.21 -9.07
N TYR A 43 5.05 -5.07 -8.12
CA TYR A 43 5.34 -4.72 -6.72
C TYR A 43 6.83 -4.73 -6.39
N THR A 44 7.70 -4.88 -7.42
CA THR A 44 9.16 -4.86 -7.21
C THR A 44 9.71 -3.48 -7.55
N ILE A 45 10.19 -2.77 -6.54
CA ILE A 45 10.81 -1.46 -6.74
C ILE A 45 12.13 -1.64 -7.49
N ALA A 46 12.27 -0.93 -8.62
CA ALA A 46 13.48 -0.98 -9.42
C ALA A 46 14.73 -0.61 -8.59
N PRO A 47 15.89 -1.26 -8.84
CA PRO A 47 17.11 -0.97 -8.10
C PRO A 47 17.55 0.50 -8.19
N GLY A 48 17.24 1.18 -9.30
CA GLY A 48 17.48 2.62 -9.49
C GLY A 48 16.67 3.46 -8.51
N THR A 49 15.38 3.18 -8.38
CA THR A 49 14.48 3.87 -7.44
C THR A 49 14.94 3.66 -5.99
N GLN A 50 15.38 2.44 -5.64
CA GLN A 50 15.91 2.17 -4.30
C GLN A 50 17.17 2.98 -3.99
N ARG A 51 18.06 3.18 -4.97
CA ARG A 51 19.26 4.01 -4.82
C ARG A 51 18.88 5.47 -4.62
N ILE A 52 17.98 6.01 -5.44
CA ILE A 52 17.50 7.40 -5.29
C ILE A 52 16.93 7.62 -3.90
N ILE A 53 16.08 6.72 -3.40
CA ILE A 53 15.52 6.82 -2.05
C ILE A 53 16.62 6.74 -0.98
N ALA A 54 17.61 5.85 -1.17
CA ALA A 54 18.72 5.71 -0.22
C ALA A 54 19.60 6.95 -0.16
N GLU A 55 19.70 7.72 -1.24
CA GLU A 55 20.49 8.94 -1.36
C GLU A 55 19.76 10.20 -0.84
N LEU A 56 18.44 10.11 -0.56
CA LEU A 56 17.72 11.23 0.03
C LEU A 56 18.39 11.67 1.33
N LYS A 57 18.74 12.94 1.41
CA LYS A 57 19.37 13.55 2.59
C LYS A 57 18.36 13.82 3.71
N GLU A 58 17.12 14.09 3.32
CA GLU A 58 16.03 14.48 4.19
C GLU A 58 14.78 13.64 3.94
N PRO A 59 13.92 13.46 4.94
CA PRO A 59 12.62 12.83 4.73
C PRO A 59 11.74 13.65 3.80
N VAL A 60 11.06 12.97 2.89
CA VAL A 60 10.07 13.55 1.98
C VAL A 60 8.68 13.07 2.43
N ASN A 61 7.75 14.01 2.56
CA ASN A 61 6.36 13.70 2.82
C ASN A 61 5.63 13.57 1.49
N LEU A 62 4.96 12.44 1.28
CA LEU A 62 4.14 12.15 0.12
C LEU A 62 2.67 12.18 0.53
N TYR A 63 1.86 12.91 -0.22
CA TYR A 63 0.42 13.03 -0.03
C TYR A 63 -0.27 12.47 -1.27
N TYR A 64 -0.87 11.30 -1.10
CA TYR A 64 -1.64 10.66 -2.16
C TYR A 64 -3.11 11.02 -1.99
N TYR A 65 -3.60 11.85 -2.89
CA TYR A 65 -5.00 12.27 -2.97
C TYR A 65 -5.76 11.29 -3.83
N TRP A 66 -6.80 10.70 -3.27
CA TRP A 66 -7.52 9.64 -3.94
C TRP A 66 -8.98 9.58 -3.48
N SER A 67 -9.93 9.96 -4.35
CA SER A 67 -11.37 9.86 -4.07
C SER A 67 -11.85 8.41 -4.17
N GLY A 68 -11.56 7.65 -3.11
CA GLY A 68 -11.83 6.21 -3.07
C GLY A 68 -13.32 5.88 -3.09
N LYS A 69 -14.15 6.70 -2.49
CA LYS A 69 -15.62 6.55 -2.48
C LYS A 69 -16.17 6.68 -3.90
N THR A 70 -15.86 7.79 -4.57
CA THR A 70 -16.30 8.09 -5.93
C THR A 70 -15.75 7.07 -6.94
N ALA A 71 -14.48 6.65 -6.79
CA ALA A 71 -13.88 5.61 -7.62
C ALA A 71 -14.59 4.24 -7.49
N GLY A 72 -15.37 4.01 -6.44
CA GLY A 72 -16.13 2.77 -6.26
C GLY A 72 -17.06 2.45 -7.44
N GLU A 73 -17.60 3.47 -8.08
CA GLU A 73 -18.49 3.35 -9.24
C GLU A 73 -17.74 3.08 -10.57
N TYR A 74 -16.42 3.27 -10.59
CA TYR A 74 -15.57 3.15 -11.76
C TYR A 74 -14.50 2.06 -11.57
N PRO A 75 -14.78 0.79 -11.92
CA PRO A 75 -13.87 -0.34 -11.62
C PRO A 75 -12.44 -0.16 -12.13
N ALA A 76 -12.27 0.43 -13.32
CA ALA A 76 -10.95 0.68 -13.90
C ALA A 76 -10.15 1.69 -13.06
N LEU A 77 -10.76 2.82 -12.68
CA LEU A 77 -10.14 3.84 -11.84
C LEU A 77 -9.81 3.26 -10.46
N ARG A 78 -10.75 2.53 -9.86
CA ARG A 78 -10.54 1.87 -8.56
C ARG A 78 -9.35 0.92 -8.59
N THR A 79 -9.25 0.08 -9.62
CA THR A 79 -8.15 -0.87 -9.77
C THR A 79 -6.82 -0.13 -9.92
N TYR A 80 -6.79 0.91 -10.76
CA TYR A 80 -5.58 1.69 -10.99
C TYR A 80 -5.13 2.45 -9.73
N GLY A 81 -6.04 3.20 -9.10
CA GLY A 81 -5.72 3.95 -7.87
C GLY A 81 -5.32 3.05 -6.71
N THR A 82 -5.93 1.85 -6.59
CA THR A 82 -5.51 0.86 -5.59
C THR A 82 -4.07 0.40 -5.85
N ARG A 83 -3.70 0.12 -7.10
CA ARG A 83 -2.32 -0.25 -7.46
C ARG A 83 -1.32 0.84 -7.15
N VAL A 84 -1.65 2.09 -7.48
CA VAL A 84 -0.78 3.25 -7.14
C VAL A 84 -0.60 3.35 -5.63
N ARG A 85 -1.68 3.23 -4.87
CA ARG A 85 -1.64 3.24 -3.41
C ARG A 85 -0.73 2.15 -2.85
N GLU A 86 -0.90 0.91 -3.30
CA GLU A 86 -0.09 -0.23 -2.85
C GLU A 86 1.39 -0.05 -3.20
N PHE A 87 1.69 0.46 -4.39
CA PHE A 87 3.04 0.78 -4.81
C PHE A 87 3.68 1.85 -3.91
N LEU A 88 2.96 2.94 -3.61
CA LEU A 88 3.44 4.01 -2.73
C LEU A 88 3.64 3.52 -1.30
N GLN A 89 2.77 2.66 -0.79
CA GLN A 89 2.91 2.03 0.53
C GLN A 89 4.17 1.16 0.59
N GLU A 90 4.43 0.35 -0.43
CA GLU A 90 5.63 -0.48 -0.50
C GLU A 90 6.90 0.39 -0.59
N LEU A 91 6.84 1.47 -1.38
CA LEU A 91 7.92 2.44 -1.51
C LEU A 91 8.27 3.09 -0.16
N ALA A 92 7.24 3.55 0.56
CA ALA A 92 7.38 4.13 1.89
C ALA A 92 7.93 3.12 2.90
N ALA A 93 7.41 1.89 2.91
CA ALA A 93 7.87 0.83 3.80
C ALA A 93 9.36 0.50 3.62
N ARG A 94 9.83 0.47 2.36
CA ARG A 94 11.24 0.18 2.04
C ARG A 94 12.17 1.37 2.20
N SER A 95 11.65 2.58 2.35
CA SER A 95 12.43 3.81 2.44
C SER A 95 13.17 3.98 3.78
N LYS A 96 12.94 3.11 4.75
CA LYS A 96 13.50 3.21 6.11
C LYS A 96 13.19 4.56 6.79
N GLY A 97 11.99 5.09 6.54
CA GLY A 97 11.51 6.35 7.11
C GLY A 97 11.89 7.61 6.32
N LYS A 98 12.56 7.47 5.19
CA LYS A 98 12.89 8.60 4.31
C LYS A 98 11.70 9.08 3.48
N LEU A 99 10.69 8.22 3.26
CA LEU A 99 9.42 8.60 2.66
C LEU A 99 8.30 8.39 3.67
N ARG A 100 7.50 9.42 3.88
CA ARG A 100 6.31 9.38 4.75
C ARG A 100 5.08 9.55 3.88
N LEU A 101 4.26 8.52 3.78
CA LEU A 101 3.07 8.52 2.95
C LEU A 101 1.83 8.82 3.78
N SER A 102 1.07 9.83 3.33
CA SER A 102 -0.28 10.13 3.79
C SER A 102 -1.26 9.87 2.65
N ILE A 103 -2.32 9.12 2.92
CA ILE A 103 -3.39 8.84 1.94
C ILE A 103 -4.59 9.67 2.38
N ILE A 104 -5.10 10.49 1.47
CA ILE A 104 -6.14 11.48 1.74
C ILE A 104 -7.26 11.26 0.73
N ASP A 105 -8.50 11.17 1.22
CA ASP A 105 -9.74 11.15 0.42
C ASP A 105 -10.45 12.49 0.65
N PRO A 106 -10.22 13.51 -0.18
CA PRO A 106 -10.81 14.83 0.02
C PRO A 106 -12.32 14.77 -0.12
N GLU A 107 -13.03 15.27 0.89
CA GLU A 107 -14.46 15.47 0.80
C GLU A 107 -14.75 16.90 0.33
N PRO A 108 -15.84 17.14 -0.42
CA PRO A 108 -16.21 18.48 -0.84
C PRO A 108 -16.34 19.44 0.35
N PHE A 109 -15.82 20.65 0.21
CA PHE A 109 -15.82 21.70 1.22
C PHE A 109 -15.07 21.35 2.52
N SER A 110 -14.06 20.46 2.43
CA SER A 110 -13.21 20.07 3.56
C SER A 110 -11.85 20.78 3.52
N GLU A 111 -11.18 20.84 4.68
CA GLU A 111 -9.79 21.31 4.73
C GLU A 111 -8.84 20.47 3.86
N ASP A 112 -9.16 19.20 3.62
CA ASP A 112 -8.34 18.34 2.77
C ASP A 112 -8.45 18.72 1.30
N GLU A 113 -9.60 19.23 0.87
CA GLU A 113 -9.80 19.83 -0.45
C GLU A 113 -8.95 21.09 -0.63
N ASP A 114 -8.99 22.00 0.36
CA ASP A 114 -8.18 23.22 0.35
C ASP A 114 -6.69 22.90 0.30
N ARG A 115 -6.23 21.95 1.13
CA ARG A 115 -4.85 21.47 1.13
C ARG A 115 -4.43 20.77 -0.15
N ALA A 116 -5.36 20.08 -0.82
CA ALA A 116 -5.09 19.50 -2.13
C ALA A 116 -4.83 20.60 -3.17
N ALA A 117 -5.69 21.61 -3.21
CA ALA A 117 -5.55 22.76 -4.10
C ALA A 117 -4.25 23.55 -3.84
N GLU A 118 -3.91 23.81 -2.58
CA GLU A 118 -2.64 24.45 -2.19
C GLU A 118 -1.41 23.68 -2.68
N ARG A 119 -1.50 22.34 -2.74
CA ARG A 119 -0.43 21.47 -3.25
C ARG A 119 -0.51 21.21 -4.76
N GLY A 120 -1.37 21.93 -5.48
CA GLY A 120 -1.51 21.82 -6.92
C GLY A 120 -2.30 20.59 -7.41
N ILE A 121 -3.05 19.95 -6.53
CA ILE A 121 -3.96 18.86 -6.90
C ILE A 121 -5.38 19.40 -6.97
N HIS A 122 -5.94 19.42 -8.15
CA HIS A 122 -7.29 19.92 -8.40
C HIS A 122 -8.23 18.76 -8.71
N GLY A 123 -9.44 18.84 -8.16
CA GLY A 123 -10.49 17.89 -8.45
C GLY A 123 -11.01 18.07 -9.88
N VAL A 124 -11.32 16.96 -10.52
CA VAL A 124 -11.94 16.93 -11.84
C VAL A 124 -13.36 16.38 -11.73
N PRO A 125 -14.33 16.96 -12.46
CA PRO A 125 -15.69 16.41 -12.45
C PRO A 125 -15.71 15.08 -13.20
N ILE A 126 -16.32 14.05 -12.60
CA ILE A 126 -16.53 12.76 -13.26
C ILE A 126 -18.00 12.35 -13.18
N GLY A 127 -18.39 11.48 -14.11
CA GLY A 127 -19.75 10.97 -14.17
C GLY A 127 -20.80 11.99 -14.61
N ALA A 128 -22.05 11.54 -14.70
CA ALA A 128 -23.16 12.38 -15.14
C ALA A 128 -23.57 13.43 -14.09
N ASN A 129 -23.27 13.16 -12.82
CA ASN A 129 -23.60 14.03 -11.68
C ASN A 129 -22.55 15.12 -11.43
N GLY A 130 -21.42 15.07 -12.17
CA GLY A 130 -20.33 16.03 -11.99
C GLY A 130 -19.65 15.96 -10.62
N GLU A 131 -19.59 14.78 -10.01
CA GLU A 131 -18.91 14.59 -8.74
C GLU A 131 -17.43 14.91 -8.85
N THR A 132 -16.90 15.63 -7.87
CA THR A 132 -15.48 15.99 -7.85
C THR A 132 -14.64 14.77 -7.50
N PHE A 133 -13.67 14.48 -8.35
CA PHE A 133 -12.75 13.36 -8.21
C PHE A 133 -11.32 13.85 -8.10
N TYR A 134 -10.63 13.43 -7.04
CA TYR A 134 -9.24 13.75 -6.80
C TYR A 134 -8.38 12.52 -7.08
N PHE A 135 -7.35 12.72 -7.89
CA PHE A 135 -6.33 11.72 -8.14
C PHE A 135 -4.99 12.39 -8.43
N GLY A 136 -4.09 12.32 -7.47
CA GLY A 136 -2.80 12.96 -7.59
C GLY A 136 -1.86 12.62 -6.46
N LEU A 137 -0.60 12.93 -6.66
CA LEU A 137 0.47 12.77 -5.70
C LEU A 137 1.20 14.09 -5.53
N ALA A 138 1.27 14.58 -4.30
CA ALA A 138 2.11 15.73 -3.95
C ALA A 138 3.25 15.28 -3.05
N GLY A 139 4.42 15.88 -3.23
CA GLY A 139 5.60 15.66 -2.40
C GLY A 139 6.08 16.97 -1.79
N THR A 140 6.44 16.97 -0.50
CA THR A 140 7.06 18.11 0.17
C THR A 140 8.31 17.66 0.93
N ASN A 141 9.31 18.53 0.97
CA ASN A 141 10.50 18.32 1.79
C ASN A 141 10.54 19.29 2.98
N SER A 142 11.61 19.27 3.77
CA SER A 142 11.80 20.14 4.94
C SER A 142 12.22 21.58 4.57
N THR A 143 12.53 21.84 3.31
CA THR A 143 13.00 23.14 2.80
C THR A 143 11.97 23.84 1.91
N ASP A 144 10.68 23.61 2.15
CA ASP A 144 9.54 24.17 1.41
C ASP A 144 9.50 23.84 -0.10
N GLY A 145 10.35 22.90 -0.55
CA GLY A 145 10.24 22.34 -1.88
C GLY A 145 8.98 21.51 -2.00
N HIS A 146 8.18 21.74 -3.03
CA HIS A 146 6.98 20.99 -3.32
C HIS A 146 6.90 20.65 -4.81
N GLU A 147 6.41 19.46 -5.09
CA GLU A 147 6.15 18.97 -6.43
C GLU A 147 4.82 18.22 -6.44
N ALA A 148 4.08 18.35 -7.52
CA ALA A 148 2.80 17.68 -7.69
C ALA A 148 2.69 16.96 -9.03
N ILE A 149 2.10 15.78 -9.00
CA ILE A 149 1.73 14.98 -10.17
C ILE A 149 0.21 14.80 -10.09
N ALA A 150 -0.50 15.50 -10.95
CA ALA A 150 -1.93 15.30 -11.15
C ALA A 150 -2.12 14.26 -12.26
N PHE A 151 -3.11 13.37 -12.09
CA PHE A 151 -3.45 12.31 -13.03
C PHE A 151 -4.80 12.57 -13.69
#